data_b5c2dae5ef58154afaabab35e3125119
#
_entry.id   b5c2dae5ef58154afaabab35e3125119
#
_cell.length_a   1.000
_cell.length_b   1.000
_cell.length_c   1.000
_cell.angle_alpha   90.00
_cell.angle_beta   90.00
_cell.angle_gamma   90.00
#
_symmetry.space_group_name_H-M   'P 1'
#
loop_
_entity.id
_entity.type
_entity.pdbx_description
1 polymer ?
#
loop_
_entity_poly.entity_id
_entity_poly.type
_entity_poly.pdbx_seq_one_letter_code
_entity_poly.pdbx_strand_id
1 'polypeptide(L)'
;MKKGRIINNTISKSNLIKLVENNNIETIITAFPDMYGRLMGKRFDSQFFIKNVLDEGTHACDYLLGVDIDMEPISGYKITSWEKGYGDFHLKLDLKTIRIADWLYKTVIILCDLEKNHKPVSESPREILKKQIKIAEKKGYKIKLASELEFYVFDNSY
;
A
#
# COMPACT_ATOMS: atom_id res chain seq x y z
N MET A 1 16.86 21.31 -23.06
CA MET A 1 15.98 20.36 -22.32
C MET A 1 16.45 20.29 -20.87
N LYS A 2 15.65 20.75 -19.90
CA LYS A 2 15.95 20.58 -18.48
C LYS A 2 15.80 19.10 -18.16
N LYS A 3 16.87 18.44 -17.66
CA LYS A 3 16.78 17.06 -17.16
C LYS A 3 15.65 16.98 -16.14
N GLY A 4 14.63 16.15 -16.41
CA GLY A 4 13.55 15.90 -15.49
C GLY A 4 14.13 15.47 -14.13
N ARG A 5 13.82 16.22 -13.08
CA ARG A 5 14.23 15.89 -11.72
C ARG A 5 13.38 14.71 -11.30
N ILE A 6 13.97 13.53 -11.12
CA ILE A 6 13.31 12.42 -10.44
C ILE A 6 13.07 12.90 -9.01
N ILE A 7 11.83 13.32 -8.73
CA ILE A 7 11.42 13.68 -7.38
C ILE A 7 11.18 12.36 -6.65
N ASN A 8 12.16 11.95 -5.88
CA ASN A 8 11.99 10.83 -4.95
C ASN A 8 11.28 11.38 -3.70
N ASN A 9 9.95 11.34 -3.68
CA ASN A 9 9.12 11.81 -2.57
C ASN A 9 9.11 10.84 -1.38
N THR A 10 9.97 9.82 -1.37
CA THR A 10 10.10 8.91 -0.24
C THR A 10 10.84 9.60 0.91
N ILE A 11 10.31 9.41 2.11
CA ILE A 11 10.86 9.97 3.34
C ILE A 11 11.15 8.87 4.37
N SER A 12 12.06 9.14 5.29
CA SER A 12 12.37 8.22 6.39
C SER A 12 11.30 8.27 7.49
N LYS A 13 11.24 7.24 8.34
CA LYS A 13 10.41 7.22 9.56
C LYS A 13 10.66 8.46 10.42
N SER A 14 11.92 8.84 10.63
CA SER A 14 12.29 10.00 11.45
C SER A 14 11.81 11.33 10.84
N ASN A 15 11.86 11.46 9.51
CA ASN A 15 11.34 12.65 8.83
C ASN A 15 9.81 12.69 8.88
N LEU A 16 9.13 11.55 8.77
CA LEU A 16 7.69 11.50 8.95
C LEU A 16 7.27 12.03 10.32
N ILE A 17 7.93 11.56 11.40
CA ILE A 17 7.64 12.00 12.77
C ILE A 17 7.81 13.52 12.87
N LYS A 18 8.93 14.08 12.41
CA LYS A 18 9.18 15.52 12.41
C LYS A 18 8.12 16.33 11.64
N LEU A 19 7.69 15.83 10.49
CA LEU A 19 6.66 16.48 9.68
C LEU A 19 5.29 16.50 10.40
N VAL A 20 4.96 15.43 11.12
CA VAL A 20 3.75 15.35 11.93
C VAL A 20 3.83 16.29 13.14
N GLU A 21 4.94 16.29 13.88
CA GLU A 21 5.17 17.20 15.02
C GLU A 21 5.08 18.68 14.63
N ASN A 22 5.51 19.02 13.42
CA ASN A 22 5.46 20.39 12.89
C ASN A 22 4.13 20.72 12.18
N ASN A 23 3.10 19.88 12.28
CA ASN A 23 1.80 20.05 11.63
C ASN A 23 1.87 20.19 10.09
N ASN A 24 2.92 19.66 9.47
CA ASN A 24 3.06 19.62 8.01
C ASN A 24 2.33 18.42 7.38
N ILE A 25 2.03 17.39 8.17
CA ILE A 25 1.24 16.23 7.80
C ILE A 25 0.09 16.06 8.79
N GLU A 26 -1.12 15.92 8.26
CA GLU A 26 -2.36 15.75 9.04
C GLU A 26 -2.99 14.39 8.84
N THR A 27 -2.77 13.77 7.66
CA THR A 27 -3.36 12.48 7.31
C THR A 27 -2.28 11.47 6.91
N ILE A 28 -2.41 10.25 7.41
CA ILE A 28 -1.60 9.12 6.95
C ILE A 28 -2.52 8.04 6.39
N ILE A 29 -2.23 7.61 5.16
CA ILE A 29 -2.92 6.51 4.48
C ILE A 29 -2.03 5.28 4.56
N THR A 30 -2.55 4.19 5.12
CA THR A 30 -1.96 2.86 4.96
C THR A 30 -2.68 2.14 3.85
N ALA A 31 -1.96 1.56 2.90
CA ALA A 31 -2.59 0.94 1.74
C ALA A 31 -1.88 -0.34 1.28
N PHE A 32 -2.64 -1.24 0.70
CA PHE A 32 -2.15 -2.42 -0.02
C PHE A 32 -2.91 -2.59 -1.34
N PRO A 33 -2.29 -3.13 -2.40
CA PRO A 33 -3.01 -3.42 -3.65
C PRO A 33 -3.91 -4.64 -3.48
N ASP A 34 -5.15 -4.54 -3.96
CA ASP A 34 -6.03 -5.69 -4.13
C ASP A 34 -5.70 -6.46 -5.43
N MET A 35 -6.53 -7.44 -5.79
CA MET A 35 -6.33 -8.27 -6.98
C MET A 35 -6.51 -7.51 -8.31
N TYR A 36 -7.15 -6.33 -8.28
CA TYR A 36 -7.31 -5.43 -9.43
C TYR A 36 -6.26 -4.31 -9.48
N GLY A 37 -5.35 -4.27 -8.49
CA GLY A 37 -4.35 -3.20 -8.36
C GLY A 37 -4.89 -1.93 -7.69
N ARG A 38 -6.13 -1.93 -7.19
CA ARG A 38 -6.68 -0.81 -6.43
C ARG A 38 -5.99 -0.75 -5.06
N LEU A 39 -5.76 0.46 -4.56
CA LEU A 39 -5.22 0.64 -3.22
C LEU A 39 -6.34 0.62 -2.19
N MET A 40 -6.38 -0.46 -1.42
CA MET A 40 -7.26 -0.66 -0.28
C MET A 40 -6.53 -0.29 1.00
N GLY A 41 -7.24 0.23 2.01
CA GLY A 41 -6.58 0.58 3.25
C GLY A 41 -7.38 1.49 4.15
N LYS A 42 -6.67 2.23 5.00
CA LYS A 42 -7.26 3.11 6.02
C LYS A 42 -6.59 4.48 6.02
N ARG A 43 -7.35 5.48 6.45
CA ARG A 43 -6.87 6.83 6.73
C ARG A 43 -6.83 7.03 8.24
N PHE A 44 -5.77 7.67 8.69
CA PHE A 44 -5.55 7.99 10.09
C PHE A 44 -5.26 9.47 10.27
N ASP A 45 -5.70 10.02 11.38
CA ASP A 45 -5.09 11.22 11.94
C ASP A 45 -3.60 10.97 12.18
N SER A 46 -2.76 11.92 11.84
CA SER A 46 -1.32 11.73 11.86
C SER A 46 -0.76 11.54 13.27
N GLN A 47 -1.29 12.26 14.28
CA GLN A 47 -0.84 12.14 15.67
C GLN A 47 -1.25 10.77 16.25
N PHE A 48 -2.50 10.35 15.98
CA PHE A 48 -2.96 9.02 16.35
C PHE A 48 -2.09 7.92 15.71
N PHE A 49 -1.75 8.08 14.43
CA PHE A 49 -0.93 7.12 13.70
C PHE A 49 0.45 6.95 14.32
N ILE A 50 1.15 8.05 14.59
CA ILE A 50 2.49 8.01 15.21
C ILE A 50 2.45 7.29 16.56
N LYS A 51 1.42 7.54 17.35
CA LYS A 51 1.30 7.00 18.71
C LYS A 51 0.87 5.53 18.74
N ASN A 52 0.00 5.09 17.82
CA ASN A 52 -0.73 3.82 17.98
C ASN A 52 -0.54 2.83 16.81
N VAL A 53 -0.02 3.28 15.66
CA VAL A 53 0.00 2.45 14.44
C VAL A 53 1.40 2.27 13.88
N LEU A 54 2.26 3.26 14.03
CA LEU A 54 3.56 3.32 13.34
C LEU A 54 4.46 2.11 13.61
N ASP A 55 4.44 1.58 14.82
CA ASP A 55 5.31 0.46 15.21
C ASP A 55 4.62 -0.90 15.07
N GLU A 56 3.32 -0.97 15.30
CA GLU A 56 2.60 -2.24 15.33
C GLU A 56 1.79 -2.52 14.05
N GLY A 57 1.60 -1.51 13.19
CA GLY A 57 0.73 -1.65 12.03
C GLY A 57 -0.75 -1.53 12.39
N THR A 58 -1.61 -2.07 11.54
CA THR A 58 -3.07 -2.02 11.72
C THR A 58 -3.72 -3.27 11.13
N HIS A 59 -5.05 -3.35 11.15
CA HIS A 59 -5.78 -4.49 10.61
C HIS A 59 -6.78 -4.06 9.54
N ALA A 60 -7.11 -4.95 8.63
CA ALA A 60 -8.20 -4.80 7.67
C ALA A 60 -8.84 -6.15 7.40
N CYS A 61 -10.14 -6.15 7.09
CA CYS A 61 -10.86 -7.37 6.84
C CYS A 61 -10.28 -8.15 5.64
N ASP A 62 -10.19 -9.46 5.77
CA ASP A 62 -9.57 -10.33 4.76
C ASP A 62 -10.41 -10.48 3.48
N TYR A 63 -11.71 -10.17 3.51
CA TYR A 63 -12.54 -10.18 2.30
C TYR A 63 -12.04 -9.21 1.22
N LEU A 64 -11.29 -8.18 1.60
CA LEU A 64 -10.76 -7.17 0.66
C LEU A 64 -9.85 -7.74 -0.44
N LEU A 65 -9.34 -8.97 -0.28
CA LEU A 65 -8.67 -9.70 -1.37
C LEU A 65 -9.60 -10.60 -2.18
N GLY A 66 -10.86 -10.75 -1.78
CA GLY A 66 -11.84 -11.63 -2.40
C GLY A 66 -13.09 -10.91 -2.88
N VAL A 67 -12.98 -9.64 -3.26
CA VAL A 67 -14.09 -8.84 -3.80
C VAL A 67 -13.93 -8.63 -5.31
N ASP A 68 -15.05 -8.36 -5.99
CA ASP A 68 -15.07 -7.94 -7.38
C ASP A 68 -14.80 -6.43 -7.55
N ILE A 69 -15.04 -5.92 -8.77
CA ILE A 69 -14.83 -4.49 -9.08
C ILE A 69 -15.79 -3.58 -8.32
N ASP A 70 -16.98 -4.07 -8.00
CA ASP A 70 -18.03 -3.36 -7.28
C ASP A 70 -17.94 -3.54 -5.74
N MET A 71 -16.86 -4.17 -5.27
CA MET A 71 -16.59 -4.48 -3.85
C MET A 71 -17.51 -5.55 -3.26
N GLU A 72 -18.16 -6.36 -4.08
CA GLU A 72 -18.96 -7.48 -3.63
C GLU A 72 -18.11 -8.72 -3.38
N PRO A 73 -18.25 -9.40 -2.23
CA PRO A 73 -17.50 -10.61 -1.92
C PRO A 73 -17.82 -11.76 -2.89
N ILE A 74 -16.78 -12.31 -3.50
CA ILE A 74 -16.88 -13.43 -4.43
C ILE A 74 -16.77 -14.75 -3.66
N SER A 75 -17.71 -15.67 -3.91
CA SER A 75 -17.70 -17.03 -3.32
C SER A 75 -16.61 -17.92 -3.93
N GLY A 76 -16.23 -18.99 -3.20
CA GLY A 76 -15.31 -20.03 -3.70
C GLY A 76 -13.83 -19.76 -3.46
N TYR A 77 -13.42 -18.61 -2.98
CA TYR A 77 -12.02 -18.36 -2.60
C TYR A 77 -11.61 -19.14 -1.34
N LYS A 78 -10.37 -19.66 -1.36
CA LYS A 78 -9.81 -20.39 -0.21
C LYS A 78 -9.44 -19.48 0.94
N ILE A 79 -9.09 -18.23 0.64
CA ILE A 79 -8.58 -17.26 1.62
C ILE A 79 -9.69 -16.68 2.47
N THR A 80 -10.86 -16.47 1.89
CA THR A 80 -12.02 -15.86 2.52
C THR A 80 -13.31 -16.30 1.85
N SER A 81 -14.37 -16.57 2.62
CA SER A 81 -15.73 -16.83 2.14
C SER A 81 -16.72 -16.71 3.29
N TRP A 82 -18.01 -16.59 2.95
CA TRP A 82 -19.08 -16.57 3.95
C TRP A 82 -19.08 -17.84 4.82
N GLU A 83 -18.81 -19.01 4.24
CA GLU A 83 -18.82 -20.29 4.94
C GLU A 83 -17.67 -20.43 5.94
N LYS A 84 -16.55 -19.72 5.69
CA LYS A 84 -15.37 -19.74 6.57
C LYS A 84 -15.39 -18.67 7.64
N GLY A 85 -16.33 -17.74 7.52
CA GLY A 85 -16.30 -16.50 8.27
C GLY A 85 -15.20 -15.56 7.76
N TYR A 86 -15.35 -14.28 8.07
CA TYR A 86 -14.34 -13.26 7.76
C TYR A 86 -13.46 -13.02 8.98
N GLY A 87 -12.19 -12.81 8.72
CA GLY A 87 -11.20 -12.41 9.71
C GLY A 87 -10.47 -11.16 9.27
N ASP A 88 -9.37 -10.86 9.93
CA ASP A 88 -8.54 -9.72 9.60
C ASP A 88 -7.18 -10.13 9.06
N PHE A 89 -6.66 -9.32 8.15
CA PHE A 89 -5.24 -9.23 7.88
C PHE A 89 -4.59 -8.22 8.80
N HIS A 90 -3.40 -8.51 9.27
CA HIS A 90 -2.51 -7.51 9.81
C HIS A 90 -1.80 -6.79 8.65
N LEU A 91 -1.93 -5.46 8.61
CA LEU A 91 -1.26 -4.56 7.67
C LEU A 91 0.08 -4.15 8.26
N LYS A 92 1.12 -4.84 7.88
CA LYS A 92 2.50 -4.54 8.27
C LYS A 92 3.07 -3.43 7.41
N LEU A 93 3.44 -2.34 8.02
CA LEU A 93 3.94 -1.15 7.32
C LEU A 93 5.28 -1.42 6.63
N ASP A 94 5.37 -1.15 5.34
CA ASP A 94 6.65 -1.08 4.63
C ASP A 94 7.20 0.34 4.69
N LEU A 95 7.97 0.64 5.74
CA LEU A 95 8.50 1.98 6.00
C LEU A 95 9.46 2.51 4.92
N LYS A 96 9.90 1.67 3.98
CA LYS A 96 10.68 2.10 2.81
C LYS A 96 9.80 2.77 1.74
N THR A 97 8.49 2.62 1.85
CA THR A 97 7.53 3.17 0.89
C THR A 97 6.87 4.46 1.35
N ILE A 98 7.25 4.98 2.53
CA ILE A 98 6.69 6.24 3.03
C ILE A 98 6.91 7.34 2.00
N ARG A 99 5.83 7.95 1.49
CA ARG A 99 5.92 9.04 0.51
C ARG A 99 4.85 10.09 0.75
N ILE A 100 5.18 11.32 0.44
CA ILE A 100 4.22 12.43 0.42
C ILE A 100 3.29 12.22 -0.77
N ALA A 101 1.98 12.32 -0.53
CA ALA A 101 0.95 12.28 -1.55
C ALA A 101 0.65 13.71 -2.01
N ASP A 102 1.44 14.26 -2.94
CA ASP A 102 1.40 15.66 -3.36
C ASP A 102 0.03 16.09 -3.96
N TRP A 103 -0.79 15.11 -4.37
CA TRP A 103 -2.17 15.34 -4.86
C TRP A 103 -3.21 15.43 -3.76
N LEU A 104 -2.83 15.24 -2.49
CA LEU A 104 -3.69 15.32 -1.32
C LEU A 104 -3.12 16.31 -0.30
N TYR A 105 -3.99 17.11 0.33
CA TYR A 105 -3.58 18.08 1.31
C TYR A 105 -2.93 17.39 2.51
N LYS A 106 -1.69 17.80 2.84
CA LYS A 106 -0.90 17.35 4.01
C LYS A 106 -0.99 15.84 4.28
N THR A 107 -0.86 15.03 3.23
CA THR A 107 -1.07 13.58 3.31
C THR A 107 0.18 12.80 2.97
N VAL A 108 0.41 11.73 3.71
CA VAL A 108 1.43 10.69 3.44
C VAL A 108 0.74 9.37 3.16
N ILE A 109 1.30 8.60 2.24
CA ILE A 109 0.90 7.22 1.97
C ILE A 109 2.03 6.25 2.31
N ILE A 110 1.67 5.11 2.92
CA ILE A 110 2.56 4.02 3.28
C ILE A 110 1.95 2.72 2.74
N LEU A 111 2.71 1.97 1.95
CA LEU A 111 2.27 0.65 1.51
C LEU A 111 2.50 -0.38 2.60
N CYS A 112 1.57 -1.35 2.66
CA CYS A 112 1.59 -2.42 3.64
C CYS A 112 1.76 -3.78 2.98
N ASP A 113 2.43 -4.68 3.67
CA ASP A 113 2.37 -6.11 3.43
C ASP A 113 1.23 -6.72 4.26
N LEU A 114 0.64 -7.79 3.77
CA LEU A 114 -0.45 -8.46 4.48
C LEU A 114 0.09 -9.70 5.19
N GLU A 115 -0.24 -9.80 6.48
CA GLU A 115 0.05 -10.99 7.29
C GLU A 115 -1.24 -11.55 7.90
N LYS A 116 -1.31 -12.88 8.02
CA LYS A 116 -2.35 -13.59 8.76
C LYS A 116 -1.68 -14.63 9.66
N ASN A 117 -1.98 -14.62 10.95
CA ASN A 117 -1.31 -15.46 11.94
C ASN A 117 0.23 -15.34 11.87
N HIS A 118 0.75 -14.12 11.80
CA HIS A 118 2.19 -13.78 11.69
C HIS A 118 2.91 -14.36 10.47
N LYS A 119 2.17 -14.75 9.44
CA LYS A 119 2.72 -15.25 8.17
C LYS A 119 2.27 -14.37 7.01
N PRO A 120 3.14 -14.12 6.02
CA PRO A 120 2.75 -13.40 4.83
C PRO A 120 1.57 -14.09 4.13
N VAL A 121 0.62 -13.30 3.66
CA VAL A 121 -0.51 -13.77 2.86
C VAL A 121 -0.01 -14.06 1.44
N SER A 122 0.05 -15.34 1.08
CA SER A 122 0.65 -15.82 -0.18
C SER A 122 -0.09 -15.31 -1.43
N GLU A 123 -1.35 -15.01 -1.30
CA GLU A 123 -2.24 -14.50 -2.36
C GLU A 123 -2.11 -12.97 -2.57
N SER A 124 -1.49 -12.27 -1.62
CA SER A 124 -1.28 -10.82 -1.76
C SER A 124 -0.41 -10.48 -2.98
N PRO A 125 -0.84 -9.56 -3.86
CA PRO A 125 -0.05 -9.17 -5.04
C PRO A 125 1.38 -8.73 -4.70
N ARG A 126 1.58 -8.01 -3.59
CA ARG A 126 2.93 -7.61 -3.14
C ARG A 126 3.78 -8.81 -2.72
N GLU A 127 3.20 -9.80 -2.05
CA GLU A 127 3.94 -11.00 -1.63
C GLU A 127 4.31 -11.87 -2.84
N ILE A 128 3.40 -12.02 -3.81
CA ILE A 128 3.67 -12.70 -5.08
C ILE A 128 4.88 -12.06 -5.78
N LEU A 129 4.87 -10.73 -5.94
CA LEU A 129 5.99 -10.00 -6.53
C LEU A 129 7.30 -10.18 -5.76
N LYS A 130 7.29 -10.01 -4.44
CA LYS A 130 8.46 -10.19 -3.58
C LYS A 130 9.04 -11.60 -3.71
N LYS A 131 8.19 -12.61 -3.80
CA LYS A 131 8.60 -14.00 -3.99
C LYS A 131 9.31 -14.21 -5.33
N GLN A 132 8.77 -13.63 -6.43
CA GLN A 132 9.41 -13.73 -7.75
C GLN A 132 10.75 -12.99 -7.79
N ILE A 133 10.85 -11.82 -7.18
CA ILE A 133 12.11 -11.08 -7.06
C ILE A 133 13.15 -11.94 -6.33
N LYS A 134 12.82 -12.51 -5.18
CA LYS A 134 13.72 -13.39 -4.42
C LYS A 134 14.18 -14.63 -5.21
N ILE A 135 13.28 -15.21 -6.04
CA ILE A 135 13.64 -16.34 -6.90
C ILE A 135 14.66 -15.92 -7.97
N ALA A 136 14.46 -14.77 -8.59
CA ALA A 136 15.40 -14.25 -9.59
C ALA A 136 16.76 -13.90 -8.97
N GLU A 137 16.77 -13.23 -7.81
CA GLU A 137 18.00 -12.89 -7.07
C GLU A 137 18.81 -14.13 -6.70
N LYS A 138 18.15 -15.22 -6.24
CA LYS A 138 18.83 -16.51 -5.96
C LYS A 138 19.49 -17.12 -7.20
N LYS A 139 19.03 -16.78 -8.40
CA LYS A 139 19.62 -17.20 -9.68
C LYS A 139 20.65 -16.20 -10.22
N GLY A 140 20.99 -15.16 -9.45
CA GLY A 140 21.96 -14.13 -9.83
C GLY A 140 21.40 -13.01 -10.72
N TYR A 141 20.09 -12.93 -10.91
CA TYR A 141 19.46 -11.88 -11.73
C TYR A 141 19.06 -10.68 -10.88
N LYS A 142 19.30 -9.48 -11.39
CA LYS A 142 18.77 -8.23 -10.85
C LYS A 142 17.64 -7.73 -11.74
N ILE A 143 16.42 -7.72 -11.20
CA ILE A 143 15.22 -7.27 -11.93
C ILE A 143 15.17 -5.75 -11.93
N LYS A 144 14.87 -5.16 -13.10
CA LYS A 144 14.51 -3.76 -13.27
C LYS A 144 13.21 -3.71 -14.06
N LEU A 145 12.24 -2.96 -13.55
CA LEU A 145 10.94 -2.73 -14.18
C LEU A 145 10.65 -1.23 -14.24
N ALA A 146 9.88 -0.83 -15.21
CA ALA A 146 9.32 0.50 -15.33
C ALA A 146 7.84 0.39 -15.73
N SER A 147 7.05 1.40 -15.37
CA SER A 147 5.69 1.58 -15.87
C SER A 147 5.71 2.59 -16.99
N GLU A 148 4.97 2.32 -18.05
CA GLU A 148 4.67 3.26 -19.12
C GLU A 148 3.18 3.62 -19.02
N LEU A 149 2.90 4.91 -18.84
CA LEU A 149 1.53 5.40 -18.67
C LEU A 149 1.21 6.28 -19.88
N GLU A 150 0.22 5.89 -20.65
CA GLU A 150 -0.28 6.64 -21.80
C GLU A 150 -1.64 7.23 -21.46
N PHE A 151 -1.80 8.51 -21.69
CA PHE A 151 -3.05 9.22 -21.45
C PHE A 151 -3.16 10.50 -22.31
N TYR A 152 -4.38 10.98 -22.48
CA TYR A 152 -4.68 12.24 -23.13
C TYR A 152 -5.13 13.26 -22.09
N VAL A 153 -4.67 14.51 -22.26
CA VAL A 153 -5.15 15.66 -21.50
C VAL A 153 -6.00 16.51 -22.42
N PHE A 154 -7.23 16.77 -22.02
CA PHE A 154 -8.17 17.59 -22.79
C PHE A 154 -8.37 18.94 -22.09
N ASP A 155 -8.44 20.03 -22.88
CA ASP A 155 -8.72 21.37 -22.36
C ASP A 155 -10.21 21.59 -22.09
N ASN A 156 -11.08 20.73 -22.62
CA ASN A 156 -12.53 20.81 -22.47
C ASN A 156 -13.07 19.61 -21.67
N SER A 157 -14.18 19.82 -20.96
CA SER A 157 -14.97 18.73 -20.39
C SER A 157 -15.63 17.91 -21.51
N TYR A 158 -15.86 16.62 -21.21
CA TYR A 158 -16.73 15.79 -22.03
C TYR A 158 -18.15 16.32 -22.02
#